data_f6aad9159f30d9e42959584723f8dd6e
#
_entry.id   f6aad9159f30d9e42959584723f8dd6e
#
_cell.length_a   1.000
_cell.length_b   1.000
_cell.length_c   1.000
_cell.angle_alpha   90.00
_cell.angle_beta   90.00
_cell.angle_gamma   90.00
#
_symmetry.space_group_name_H-M   'P 1'
#
loop_
_entity.id
_entity.type
_entity.pdbx_description
1 polymer ?
#
loop_
_entity_poly.entity_id
_entity_poly.type
_entity_poly.pdbx_seq_one_letter_code
_entity_poly.pdbx_strand_id
1 'polypeptide(L)'
;DHEWWVASDLAEVQTGKPLSDDHVLGIGGATLTLLEMTVREQVDSALDVGCGCGIQALYLATHADRVVATDLSSRACALTQFNAALNEAVIDVREGSLFEPVEGETFDLIVTNPPFVITPDSVRGAAGLLEYRDGGMDRDNLIRAVLRGAPARMNEGGTLQMLANWEIPADRNPDTQWSWRVDSWLDGLPVDAWVVQRDVLDPARYVDMWIRDSGGQLLARADYERAFTSWLADFRRAGTGAIGMGFVALRRLDEAE
;
A
#
# COMPACT_ATOMS: atom_id res chain seq x y z
N ASP A 1 -20.40 -13.18 7.07
CA ASP A 1 -20.70 -11.99 6.28
C ASP A 1 -20.90 -10.83 7.24
N HIS A 2 -20.09 -9.76 7.09
CA HIS A 2 -20.24 -8.53 7.86
C HIS A 2 -20.72 -7.42 6.91
N GLU A 3 -21.67 -6.62 7.36
CA GLU A 3 -22.11 -5.41 6.68
C GLU A 3 -21.49 -4.21 7.38
N TRP A 4 -20.73 -3.39 6.63
CA TRP A 4 -20.08 -2.19 7.13
C TRP A 4 -20.64 -0.93 6.50
N TRP A 5 -20.87 0.09 7.30
CA TRP A 5 -21.12 1.45 6.83
C TRP A 5 -19.81 2.21 6.77
N VAL A 6 -19.35 2.55 5.57
CA VAL A 6 -18.04 3.20 5.39
C VAL A 6 -18.19 4.51 4.62
N ALA A 7 -17.82 5.60 5.27
CA ALA A 7 -17.67 6.90 4.64
C ALA A 7 -16.26 7.03 4.02
N SER A 8 -16.18 7.59 2.85
CA SER A 8 -14.94 7.95 2.14
C SER A 8 -15.20 9.13 1.22
N ASP A 9 -14.15 9.68 0.63
CA ASP A 9 -14.32 10.72 -0.37
C ASP A 9 -14.84 10.15 -1.69
N LEU A 10 -15.56 10.98 -2.43
CA LEU A 10 -16.09 10.61 -3.74
C LEU A 10 -14.98 10.68 -4.80
N ALA A 11 -14.90 9.68 -5.65
CA ALA A 11 -13.94 9.64 -6.75
C ALA A 11 -14.12 10.79 -7.75
N GLU A 12 -13.05 11.14 -8.45
CA GLU A 12 -13.03 12.20 -9.48
C GLU A 12 -14.13 12.03 -10.52
N VAL A 13 -14.38 10.79 -10.95
CA VAL A 13 -15.46 10.44 -11.91
C VAL A 13 -16.85 10.82 -11.39
N GLN A 14 -17.05 10.80 -10.06
CA GLN A 14 -18.32 11.14 -9.42
C GLN A 14 -18.47 12.64 -9.22
N THR A 15 -17.38 13.33 -8.92
CA THR A 15 -17.38 14.78 -8.61
C THR A 15 -17.17 15.65 -9.84
N GLY A 16 -16.53 15.13 -10.90
CA GLY A 16 -16.07 15.88 -12.06
C GLY A 16 -14.98 16.94 -11.71
N LYS A 17 -14.34 16.83 -10.55
CA LYS A 17 -13.33 17.74 -10.06
C LYS A 17 -12.05 16.99 -9.72
N PRO A 18 -10.87 17.61 -9.86
CA PRO A 18 -9.62 17.03 -9.37
C PRO A 18 -9.74 16.64 -7.89
N LEU A 19 -9.06 15.58 -7.50
CA LEU A 19 -9.00 15.14 -6.10
C LEU A 19 -8.19 16.16 -5.28
N SER A 20 -8.53 16.30 -4.00
CA SER A 20 -7.74 17.11 -3.05
C SER A 20 -6.49 16.34 -2.61
N ASP A 21 -5.47 17.07 -2.15
CA ASP A 21 -4.21 16.48 -1.67
C ASP A 21 -4.42 15.57 -0.44
N ASP A 22 -5.48 15.85 0.33
CA ASP A 22 -5.88 15.08 1.51
C ASP A 22 -6.99 14.05 1.21
N HIS A 23 -7.19 13.70 -0.06
CA HIS A 23 -8.23 12.77 -0.50
C HIS A 23 -8.07 11.37 0.13
N VAL A 24 -9.15 10.86 0.70
CA VAL A 24 -9.19 9.52 1.29
C VAL A 24 -10.00 8.59 0.40
N LEU A 25 -9.29 7.65 -0.23
CA LEU A 25 -9.88 6.68 -1.13
C LEU A 25 -10.95 5.81 -0.45
N GLY A 26 -12.00 5.53 -1.19
CA GLY A 26 -12.98 4.52 -0.81
C GLY A 26 -12.49 3.09 -1.07
N ILE A 27 -13.40 2.14 -0.89
CA ILE A 27 -13.14 0.72 -1.07
C ILE A 27 -13.00 0.42 -2.57
N GLY A 28 -11.80 0.07 -3.00
CA GLY A 28 -11.48 -0.32 -4.36
C GLY A 28 -11.07 -1.80 -4.48
N GLY A 29 -10.75 -2.23 -5.71
CA GLY A 29 -10.37 -3.61 -5.99
C GLY A 29 -9.14 -4.09 -5.20
N ALA A 30 -8.11 -3.23 -5.04
CA ALA A 30 -6.94 -3.55 -4.24
C ALA A 30 -7.30 -3.80 -2.77
N THR A 31 -8.15 -2.94 -2.20
CA THR A 31 -8.66 -3.09 -0.83
C THR A 31 -9.38 -4.43 -0.63
N LEU A 32 -10.28 -4.78 -1.55
CA LEU A 32 -11.01 -6.06 -1.49
C LEU A 32 -10.07 -7.26 -1.65
N THR A 33 -9.10 -7.17 -2.55
CA THR A 33 -8.09 -8.23 -2.73
C THR A 33 -7.33 -8.48 -1.43
N LEU A 34 -6.86 -7.43 -0.74
CA LEU A 34 -6.15 -7.60 0.53
C LEU A 34 -7.06 -8.19 1.61
N LEU A 35 -8.32 -7.73 1.70
CA LEU A 35 -9.30 -8.30 2.64
C LEU A 35 -9.54 -9.80 2.41
N GLU A 36 -9.60 -10.24 1.16
CA GLU A 36 -9.79 -11.65 0.81
C GLU A 36 -8.56 -12.50 1.13
N MET A 37 -7.36 -11.93 1.02
CA MET A 37 -6.08 -12.61 1.27
C MET A 37 -5.67 -12.59 2.73
N THR A 38 -6.19 -11.66 3.54
CA THR A 38 -5.83 -11.54 4.95
C THR A 38 -6.31 -12.75 5.75
N VAL A 39 -5.40 -13.38 6.48
CA VAL A 39 -5.69 -14.49 7.39
C VAL A 39 -6.57 -13.98 8.53
N ARG A 40 -7.62 -14.76 8.87
CA ARG A 40 -8.65 -14.39 9.84
C ARG A 40 -8.65 -15.30 11.07
N GLU A 41 -7.48 -15.79 11.45
CA GLU A 41 -7.32 -16.46 12.74
C GLU A 41 -7.42 -15.44 13.86
N GLN A 42 -7.95 -15.87 15.01
CA GLN A 42 -8.04 -15.01 16.19
C GLN A 42 -6.62 -14.65 16.66
N VAL A 43 -6.38 -13.37 16.90
CA VAL A 43 -5.11 -12.82 17.37
C VAL A 43 -5.33 -11.85 18.55
N ASP A 44 -4.35 -11.69 19.41
CA ASP A 44 -4.44 -10.74 20.53
C ASP A 44 -4.31 -9.29 20.03
N SER A 45 -3.50 -9.05 18.99
CA SER A 45 -3.21 -7.70 18.52
C SER A 45 -3.02 -7.60 17.01
N ALA A 46 -3.61 -6.56 16.41
CA ALA A 46 -3.45 -6.28 14.99
C ALA A 46 -3.18 -4.78 14.73
N LEU A 47 -2.45 -4.52 13.64
CA LEU A 47 -2.10 -3.18 13.18
C LEU A 47 -2.47 -3.00 11.70
N ASP A 48 -3.21 -1.93 11.39
CA ASP A 48 -3.45 -1.44 10.03
C ASP A 48 -2.57 -0.23 9.75
N VAL A 49 -1.59 -0.36 8.85
CA VAL A 49 -0.65 0.72 8.50
C VAL A 49 -1.11 1.41 7.22
N GLY A 50 -1.36 2.72 7.28
CA GLY A 50 -1.97 3.48 6.19
C GLY A 50 -3.46 3.18 6.08
N CYS A 51 -4.20 3.40 7.16
CA CYS A 51 -5.57 2.91 7.31
C CYS A 51 -6.61 3.57 6.38
N GLY A 52 -6.34 4.76 5.84
CA GLY A 52 -7.23 5.46 4.92
C GLY A 52 -8.64 5.66 5.50
N CYS A 53 -9.65 5.00 4.91
CA CYS A 53 -11.01 5.01 5.43
C CYS A 53 -11.26 3.97 6.55
N GLY A 54 -10.26 3.19 6.96
CA GLY A 54 -10.32 2.26 8.08
C GLY A 54 -10.95 0.89 7.79
N ILE A 55 -11.18 0.55 6.53
CA ILE A 55 -11.87 -0.72 6.20
C ILE A 55 -11.06 -1.96 6.62
N GLN A 56 -9.71 -1.93 6.48
CA GLN A 56 -8.87 -3.03 6.94
C GLN A 56 -8.96 -3.15 8.47
N ALA A 57 -8.86 -2.02 9.19
CA ALA A 57 -8.98 -1.99 10.65
C ALA A 57 -10.34 -2.50 11.14
N LEU A 58 -11.45 -2.18 10.45
CA LEU A 58 -12.78 -2.73 10.75
C LEU A 58 -12.81 -4.25 10.62
N TYR A 59 -12.20 -4.80 9.55
CA TYR A 59 -12.09 -6.25 9.39
C TYR A 59 -11.20 -6.89 10.46
N LEU A 60 -10.07 -6.27 10.80
CA LEU A 60 -9.20 -6.73 11.89
C LEU A 60 -9.96 -6.80 13.22
N ALA A 61 -10.83 -5.84 13.51
CA ALA A 61 -11.64 -5.83 14.73
C ALA A 61 -12.64 -7.01 14.83
N THR A 62 -12.82 -7.80 13.78
CA THR A 62 -13.66 -9.02 13.86
C THR A 62 -12.93 -10.23 14.42
N HIS A 63 -11.58 -10.20 14.48
CA HIS A 63 -10.76 -11.35 14.87
C HIS A 63 -9.46 -10.94 15.60
N ALA A 64 -9.35 -9.71 16.07
CA ALA A 64 -8.28 -9.26 16.94
C ALA A 64 -8.86 -8.61 18.21
N ASP A 65 -8.28 -8.92 19.35
CA ASP A 65 -8.74 -8.37 20.64
C ASP A 65 -8.38 -6.88 20.78
N ARG A 66 -7.25 -6.46 20.18
CA ARG A 66 -6.79 -5.09 20.10
C ARG A 66 -6.43 -4.71 18.68
N VAL A 67 -7.01 -3.61 18.17
CA VAL A 67 -6.69 -3.07 16.87
C VAL A 67 -6.13 -1.66 17.00
N VAL A 68 -4.98 -1.43 16.38
CA VAL A 68 -4.38 -0.12 16.16
C VAL A 68 -4.41 0.18 14.66
N ALA A 69 -4.70 1.42 14.31
CA ALA A 69 -4.67 1.90 12.93
C ALA A 69 -3.81 3.16 12.85
N THR A 70 -2.92 3.24 11.88
CA THR A 70 -2.05 4.41 11.69
C THR A 70 -2.20 5.00 10.30
N ASP A 71 -2.11 6.33 10.19
CA ASP A 71 -2.04 7.01 8.90
C ASP A 71 -1.26 8.33 9.04
N LEU A 72 -0.60 8.75 7.97
CA LEU A 72 0.09 10.03 7.90
C LEU A 72 -0.90 11.20 7.81
N SER A 73 -2.08 10.96 7.22
CA SER A 73 -3.12 11.95 7.02
C SER A 73 -4.04 12.05 8.23
N SER A 74 -4.09 13.23 8.87
CA SER A 74 -5.05 13.51 9.95
C SER A 74 -6.50 13.33 9.49
N ARG A 75 -6.80 13.60 8.20
CA ARG A 75 -8.12 13.38 7.60
C ARG A 75 -8.46 11.88 7.50
N ALA A 76 -7.51 11.05 7.09
CA ALA A 76 -7.67 9.60 7.07
C ALA A 76 -7.92 9.06 8.50
N CYS A 77 -7.15 9.52 9.48
CA CYS A 77 -7.37 9.19 10.88
C CYS A 77 -8.78 9.57 11.35
N ALA A 78 -9.24 10.77 11.02
CA ALA A 78 -10.60 11.23 11.37
C ALA A 78 -11.69 10.38 10.71
N LEU A 79 -11.53 10.00 9.44
CA LEU A 79 -12.47 9.12 8.74
C LEU A 79 -12.46 7.71 9.31
N THR A 80 -11.29 7.16 9.65
CA THR A 80 -11.19 5.86 10.32
C THR A 80 -11.89 5.88 11.68
N GLN A 81 -11.69 6.92 12.51
CA GLN A 81 -12.40 7.09 13.79
C GLN A 81 -13.92 7.20 13.59
N PHE A 82 -14.36 7.97 12.60
CA PHE A 82 -15.77 8.09 12.26
C PHE A 82 -16.37 6.74 11.84
N ASN A 83 -15.70 6.01 10.94
CA ASN A 83 -16.16 4.71 10.47
C ASN A 83 -16.12 3.65 11.58
N ALA A 84 -15.14 3.68 12.47
CA ALA A 84 -15.11 2.83 13.64
C ALA A 84 -16.34 3.08 14.55
N ALA A 85 -16.62 4.35 14.87
CA ALA A 85 -17.79 4.73 15.68
C ALA A 85 -19.12 4.36 15.00
N LEU A 86 -19.21 4.53 13.67
CA LEU A 86 -20.40 4.20 12.89
C LEU A 86 -20.74 2.69 12.93
N ASN A 87 -19.72 1.86 13.09
CA ASN A 87 -19.84 0.39 13.13
C ASN A 87 -19.63 -0.19 14.55
N GLU A 88 -19.61 0.64 15.59
CA GLU A 88 -19.43 0.24 16.99
C GLU A 88 -18.12 -0.56 17.22
N ALA A 89 -17.09 -0.34 16.37
CA ALA A 89 -15.80 -0.99 16.48
C ALA A 89 -14.84 -0.18 17.36
N VAL A 90 -14.04 -0.86 18.17
CA VAL A 90 -13.02 -0.26 19.03
C VAL A 90 -11.67 -0.31 18.30
N ILE A 91 -11.21 0.82 17.80
CA ILE A 91 -9.96 0.96 17.05
C ILE A 91 -9.17 2.14 17.63
N ASP A 92 -7.91 1.90 18.00
CA ASP A 92 -6.98 2.94 18.45
C ASP A 92 -6.32 3.58 17.23
N VAL A 93 -6.75 4.78 16.85
CA VAL A 93 -6.29 5.47 15.63
C VAL A 93 -5.26 6.52 15.98
N ARG A 94 -4.09 6.44 15.34
CA ARG A 94 -2.93 7.30 15.61
C ARG A 94 -2.38 7.93 14.33
N GLU A 95 -2.10 9.23 14.36
CA GLU A 95 -1.48 9.95 13.26
C GLU A 95 0.04 9.80 13.31
N GLY A 96 0.66 9.54 12.16
CA GLY A 96 2.11 9.51 11.96
C GLY A 96 2.55 8.61 10.81
N SER A 97 3.86 8.60 10.53
CA SER A 97 4.46 7.92 9.39
C SER A 97 4.75 6.46 9.71
N LEU A 98 4.23 5.55 8.88
CA LEU A 98 4.49 4.11 8.95
C LEU A 98 4.35 3.54 10.38
N PHE A 99 5.49 3.16 10.98
CA PHE A 99 5.56 2.53 12.31
C PHE A 99 5.92 3.50 13.44
N GLU A 100 6.11 4.79 13.16
CA GLU A 100 6.47 5.79 14.19
C GLU A 100 5.41 5.86 15.32
N PRO A 101 4.09 5.87 15.03
CA PRO A 101 3.09 5.97 16.09
C PRO A 101 2.99 4.74 17.01
N VAL A 102 3.64 3.65 16.61
CA VAL A 102 3.65 2.37 17.34
C VAL A 102 5.07 1.97 17.76
N GLU A 103 5.96 2.95 17.94
CA GLU A 103 7.32 2.68 18.37
C GLU A 103 7.33 1.97 19.73
N GLY A 104 8.08 0.85 19.82
CA GLY A 104 8.15 0.02 21.04
C GLY A 104 6.98 -0.97 21.21
N GLU A 105 5.98 -0.97 20.33
CA GLU A 105 4.90 -1.96 20.33
C GLU A 105 5.14 -3.05 19.28
N THR A 106 4.56 -4.23 19.54
CA THR A 106 4.56 -5.36 18.61
C THR A 106 3.17 -5.95 18.46
N PHE A 107 2.93 -6.64 17.33
CA PHE A 107 1.62 -7.13 16.91
C PHE A 107 1.73 -8.55 16.34
N ASP A 108 0.64 -9.31 16.48
CA ASP A 108 0.53 -10.65 15.92
C ASP A 108 0.20 -10.61 14.42
N LEU A 109 -0.56 -9.59 14.02
CA LEU A 109 -0.93 -9.38 12.63
C LEU A 109 -0.75 -7.91 12.24
N ILE A 110 0.04 -7.67 11.21
CA ILE A 110 0.17 -6.35 10.56
C ILE A 110 -0.42 -6.45 9.17
N VAL A 111 -1.30 -5.54 8.82
CA VAL A 111 -1.88 -5.45 7.48
C VAL A 111 -1.60 -4.07 6.90
N THR A 112 -1.30 -3.98 5.61
CA THR A 112 -1.19 -2.69 4.94
C THR A 112 -1.52 -2.77 3.45
N ASN A 113 -2.29 -1.79 2.99
CA ASN A 113 -2.50 -1.49 1.58
C ASN A 113 -1.82 -0.14 1.28
N PRO A 114 -0.49 -0.11 1.24
CA PRO A 114 0.23 1.16 1.13
C PRO A 114 0.00 1.80 -0.24
N PRO A 115 0.28 3.10 -0.40
CA PRO A 115 0.32 3.72 -1.72
C PRO A 115 1.53 3.17 -2.50
N PHE A 116 1.31 2.09 -3.25
CA PHE A 116 2.33 1.29 -3.93
C PHE A 116 2.64 1.72 -5.36
N VAL A 117 2.04 2.82 -5.85
CA VAL A 117 2.30 3.29 -7.22
C VAL A 117 3.71 3.87 -7.30
N ILE A 118 4.53 3.29 -8.19
CA ILE A 118 5.91 3.70 -8.41
C ILE A 118 5.91 4.99 -9.24
N THR A 119 5.93 6.13 -8.56
CA THR A 119 5.88 7.45 -9.18
C THR A 119 7.23 8.15 -9.05
N PRO A 120 7.83 8.59 -10.18
CA PRO A 120 9.07 9.39 -10.10
C PRO A 120 8.83 10.78 -9.56
N ASP A 121 9.81 11.34 -8.85
CA ASP A 121 9.79 12.73 -8.37
C ASP A 121 9.55 13.75 -9.50
N SER A 122 10.06 13.45 -10.70
CA SER A 122 9.88 14.32 -11.87
C SER A 122 8.44 14.43 -12.38
N VAL A 123 7.55 13.53 -11.95
CA VAL A 123 6.14 13.48 -12.35
C VAL A 123 5.23 13.92 -11.19
N ARG A 124 5.75 13.91 -9.95
CA ARG A 124 5.05 14.45 -8.78
C ARG A 124 4.69 15.91 -9.02
N GLY A 125 3.45 16.28 -8.76
CA GLY A 125 2.97 17.65 -8.94
C GLY A 125 2.77 18.11 -10.40
N ALA A 126 3.19 17.35 -11.40
CA ALA A 126 2.90 17.64 -12.80
C ALA A 126 1.49 17.15 -13.16
N ALA A 127 0.47 17.89 -12.76
CA ALA A 127 -0.94 17.68 -13.06
C ALA A 127 -1.83 17.17 -11.92
N GLY A 128 -1.41 17.22 -10.65
CA GLY A 128 -2.23 16.77 -9.49
C GLY A 128 -2.58 15.27 -9.51
N LEU A 129 -1.89 14.50 -10.35
CA LEU A 129 -2.35 13.18 -10.75
C LEU A 129 -2.13 12.07 -9.73
N LEU A 130 -1.25 12.24 -8.70
CA LEU A 130 -0.79 11.06 -7.97
C LEU A 130 -0.40 11.28 -6.50
N GLU A 131 -0.57 12.46 -5.91
CA GLU A 131 -0.04 12.75 -4.55
C GLU A 131 -0.56 11.78 -3.48
N TYR A 132 -1.81 11.36 -3.55
CA TYR A 132 -2.44 10.43 -2.60
C TYR A 132 -2.10 8.94 -2.81
N ARG A 133 -1.45 8.57 -3.93
CA ARG A 133 -1.07 7.19 -4.27
C ARG A 133 0.41 6.92 -4.12
N ASP A 134 1.17 7.97 -3.97
CA ASP A 134 2.61 7.93 -3.84
C ASP A 134 2.95 8.20 -2.37
N GLY A 135 3.46 7.27 -1.65
CA GLY A 135 3.77 7.42 -0.22
C GLY A 135 4.85 8.44 0.13
N GLY A 136 5.13 9.43 -0.73
CA GLY A 136 6.12 10.48 -0.49
C GLY A 136 7.57 10.02 -0.59
N MET A 137 7.81 8.73 -0.82
CA MET A 137 9.14 8.16 -1.02
C MET A 137 9.41 7.90 -2.50
N ASP A 138 10.67 8.03 -2.90
CA ASP A 138 11.07 7.79 -4.28
C ASP A 138 10.83 6.33 -4.68
N ARG A 139 10.10 6.12 -5.79
CA ARG A 139 9.87 4.84 -6.46
C ARG A 139 9.23 3.79 -5.53
N ASP A 140 9.83 2.60 -5.40
CA ASP A 140 9.36 1.50 -4.54
C ASP A 140 9.99 1.48 -3.13
N ASN A 141 10.62 2.58 -2.72
CA ASN A 141 11.27 2.67 -1.41
C ASN A 141 10.27 2.62 -0.23
N LEU A 142 9.02 3.01 -0.43
CA LEU A 142 7.99 2.85 0.60
C LEU A 142 7.76 1.37 0.93
N ILE A 143 7.62 0.53 -0.09
CA ILE A 143 7.46 -0.92 0.06
C ILE A 143 8.66 -1.51 0.80
N ARG A 144 9.87 -1.11 0.39
CA ARG A 144 11.11 -1.50 1.07
C ARG A 144 11.11 -1.06 2.55
N ALA A 145 10.69 0.17 2.85
CA ALA A 145 10.64 0.68 4.22
C ALA A 145 9.68 -0.12 5.10
N VAL A 146 8.50 -0.44 4.57
CA VAL A 146 7.52 -1.30 5.27
C VAL A 146 8.11 -2.67 5.54
N LEU A 147 8.64 -3.36 4.53
CA LEU A 147 9.17 -4.72 4.66
C LEU A 147 10.34 -4.79 5.65
N ARG A 148 11.24 -3.80 5.63
CA ARG A 148 12.38 -3.77 6.55
C ARG A 148 12.04 -3.31 7.96
N GLY A 149 11.00 -2.50 8.12
CA GLY A 149 10.54 -2.02 9.43
C GLY A 149 9.63 -2.99 10.18
N ALA A 150 8.89 -3.82 9.44
CA ALA A 150 7.89 -4.71 10.00
C ALA A 150 8.41 -5.72 11.03
N PRO A 151 9.57 -6.40 10.83
CA PRO A 151 10.02 -7.43 11.78
C PRO A 151 10.22 -6.91 13.21
N ALA A 152 10.61 -5.65 13.36
CA ALA A 152 10.75 -5.02 14.68
C ALA A 152 9.39 -4.68 15.36
N ARG A 153 8.29 -4.82 14.63
CA ARG A 153 6.92 -4.55 15.07
C ARG A 153 6.05 -5.81 15.09
N MET A 154 6.61 -6.96 14.79
CA MET A 154 5.91 -8.25 14.83
C MET A 154 6.30 -9.00 16.12
N ASN A 155 5.34 -9.62 16.75
CA ASN A 155 5.59 -10.62 17.78
C ASN A 155 6.30 -11.83 17.16
N GLU A 156 6.95 -12.69 17.96
CA GLU A 156 7.45 -13.99 17.48
C GLU A 156 6.29 -14.77 16.87
N GLY A 157 6.51 -15.34 15.68
CA GLY A 157 5.45 -15.99 14.89
C GLY A 157 4.42 -15.04 14.28
N GLY A 158 4.46 -13.76 14.61
CA GLY A 158 3.56 -12.73 14.04
C GLY A 158 3.77 -12.53 12.54
N THR A 159 2.76 -11.98 11.86
CA THR A 159 2.75 -11.86 10.40
C THR A 159 2.52 -10.44 9.91
N LEU A 160 3.14 -10.10 8.76
CA LEU A 160 2.77 -8.97 7.93
C LEU A 160 2.09 -9.48 6.66
N GLN A 161 1.01 -8.83 6.23
CA GLN A 161 0.33 -9.11 4.98
C GLN A 161 0.05 -7.81 4.22
N MET A 162 0.53 -7.71 2.97
CA MET A 162 0.44 -6.47 2.22
C MET A 162 0.35 -6.65 0.71
N LEU A 163 -0.26 -5.69 0.04
CA LEU A 163 -0.10 -5.50 -1.40
C LEU A 163 1.18 -4.71 -1.69
N ALA A 164 1.81 -5.01 -2.81
CA ALA A 164 3.06 -4.37 -3.20
C ALA A 164 3.24 -4.31 -4.71
N ASN A 165 3.92 -3.25 -5.17
CA ASN A 165 4.54 -3.19 -6.49
C ASN A 165 6.05 -3.06 -6.31
N TRP A 166 6.81 -3.66 -7.21
CA TRP A 166 8.27 -3.59 -7.22
C TRP A 166 8.83 -3.53 -8.62
N GLU A 167 9.96 -2.89 -8.76
CA GLU A 167 10.64 -2.81 -10.04
C GLU A 167 11.47 -4.07 -10.31
N ILE A 168 11.43 -4.52 -11.55
CA ILE A 168 12.27 -5.58 -12.07
C ILE A 168 13.28 -4.91 -13.02
N PRO A 169 14.61 -4.98 -12.72
CA PRO A 169 15.62 -4.38 -13.56
C PRO A 169 15.63 -4.95 -15.00
N ALA A 170 16.00 -4.12 -15.98
CA ALA A 170 16.00 -4.51 -17.39
C ALA A 170 17.05 -5.60 -17.73
N ASP A 171 18.05 -5.80 -16.88
CA ASP A 171 19.05 -6.87 -16.99
C ASP A 171 18.60 -8.19 -16.34
N ARG A 172 17.37 -8.24 -15.80
CA ARG A 172 16.78 -9.42 -15.18
C ARG A 172 15.65 -9.98 -16.03
N ASN A 173 15.52 -11.31 -16.01
CA ASN A 173 14.39 -11.97 -16.65
C ASN A 173 13.15 -11.85 -15.76
N PRO A 174 12.06 -11.19 -16.22
CA PRO A 174 10.85 -10.99 -15.40
C PRO A 174 10.08 -12.28 -15.10
N ASP A 175 10.32 -13.38 -15.83
CA ASP A 175 9.66 -14.65 -15.59
C ASP A 175 10.37 -15.51 -14.53
N THR A 176 11.68 -15.34 -14.37
CA THR A 176 12.51 -16.21 -13.50
C THR A 176 13.25 -15.47 -12.39
N GLN A 177 13.38 -14.15 -12.48
CA GLN A 177 14.10 -13.31 -11.54
C GLN A 177 13.24 -12.15 -11.02
N TRP A 178 11.92 -12.30 -11.10
CA TRP A 178 10.95 -11.29 -10.75
C TRP A 178 11.00 -10.89 -9.26
N SER A 179 11.36 -11.80 -8.36
CA SER A 179 11.44 -11.56 -6.91
C SER A 179 12.75 -10.93 -6.46
N TRP A 180 13.77 -10.87 -7.32
CA TRP A 180 15.13 -10.47 -6.95
C TRP A 180 15.19 -9.18 -6.10
N ARG A 181 14.38 -8.19 -6.42
CA ARG A 181 14.35 -6.92 -5.70
C ARG A 181 13.75 -7.09 -4.29
N VAL A 182 12.63 -7.80 -4.19
CA VAL A 182 12.00 -8.09 -2.89
C VAL A 182 12.92 -8.98 -2.05
N ASP A 183 13.53 -10.00 -2.64
CA ASP A 183 14.49 -10.87 -1.97
C ASP A 183 15.67 -10.06 -1.39
N SER A 184 16.19 -9.09 -2.17
CA SER A 184 17.26 -8.20 -1.71
C SER A 184 16.87 -7.30 -0.54
N TRP A 185 15.59 -6.96 -0.40
CA TRP A 185 15.08 -6.19 0.72
C TRP A 185 14.90 -7.02 1.98
N LEU A 186 14.63 -8.30 1.81
CA LEU A 186 14.40 -9.25 2.92
C LEU A 186 15.69 -9.91 3.41
N ASP A 187 16.78 -9.79 2.64
CA ASP A 187 18.06 -10.39 3.01
C ASP A 187 18.53 -9.95 4.39
N GLY A 188 18.90 -10.94 5.22
CA GLY A 188 19.34 -10.76 6.59
C GLY A 188 18.25 -10.40 7.61
N LEU A 189 16.97 -10.40 7.23
CA LEU A 189 15.87 -10.23 8.18
C LEU A 189 15.45 -11.57 8.80
N PRO A 190 15.05 -11.60 10.08
CA PRO A 190 14.60 -12.81 10.77
C PRO A 190 13.14 -13.14 10.40
N VAL A 191 12.88 -13.43 9.13
CA VAL A 191 11.53 -13.69 8.62
C VAL A 191 11.53 -14.81 7.59
N ASP A 192 10.44 -15.59 7.58
CA ASP A 192 10.00 -16.32 6.41
C ASP A 192 9.16 -15.38 5.53
N ALA A 193 9.29 -15.54 4.22
CA ALA A 193 8.55 -14.72 3.27
C ALA A 193 7.83 -15.55 2.22
N TRP A 194 6.57 -15.18 1.95
CA TRP A 194 5.82 -15.67 0.81
C TRP A 194 5.44 -14.50 -0.09
N VAL A 195 6.01 -14.48 -1.29
CA VAL A 195 5.78 -13.44 -2.29
C VAL A 195 5.01 -14.03 -3.45
N VAL A 196 3.85 -13.47 -3.73
CA VAL A 196 2.99 -13.88 -4.85
C VAL A 196 2.97 -12.77 -5.88
N GLN A 197 3.59 -13.02 -7.04
CA GLN A 197 3.45 -12.13 -8.18
C GLN A 197 2.15 -12.46 -8.91
N ARG A 198 1.19 -11.53 -8.89
CA ARG A 198 -0.09 -11.65 -9.59
C ARG A 198 0.03 -11.23 -11.05
N ASP A 199 0.68 -10.08 -11.27
CA ASP A 199 0.84 -9.47 -12.58
C ASP A 199 2.25 -8.96 -12.79
N VAL A 200 2.67 -8.92 -14.06
CA VAL A 200 3.89 -8.25 -14.53
C VAL A 200 3.50 -7.33 -15.68
N LEU A 201 3.84 -6.07 -15.56
CA LEU A 201 3.59 -5.09 -16.60
C LEU A 201 4.91 -4.52 -17.16
N ASP A 202 4.95 -4.30 -18.47
CA ASP A 202 5.99 -3.44 -19.04
C ASP A 202 5.77 -1.98 -18.59
N PRO A 203 6.83 -1.16 -18.53
CA PRO A 203 6.72 0.21 -18.04
C PRO A 203 5.68 1.06 -18.75
N ALA A 204 5.48 0.87 -20.07
CA ALA A 204 4.52 1.68 -20.82
C ALA A 204 3.07 1.35 -20.45
N ARG A 205 2.75 0.06 -20.28
CA ARG A 205 1.44 -0.39 -19.80
C ARG A 205 1.18 0.05 -18.37
N TYR A 206 2.20 -0.03 -17.51
CA TYR A 206 2.09 0.42 -16.12
C TYR A 206 1.75 1.91 -16.03
N VAL A 207 2.49 2.74 -16.78
CA VAL A 207 2.26 4.20 -16.83
C VAL A 207 0.87 4.52 -17.39
N ASP A 208 0.47 3.90 -18.53
CA ASP A 208 -0.86 4.12 -19.12
C ASP A 208 -1.99 3.77 -18.15
N MET A 209 -1.87 2.63 -17.48
CA MET A 209 -2.84 2.15 -16.49
C MET A 209 -3.01 3.18 -15.36
N TRP A 210 -1.91 3.64 -14.74
CA TRP A 210 -1.99 4.53 -13.59
C TRP A 210 -2.39 5.97 -13.94
N ILE A 211 -1.98 6.48 -15.12
CA ILE A 211 -2.46 7.78 -15.61
C ILE A 211 -3.99 7.71 -15.81
N ARG A 212 -4.51 6.64 -16.41
CA ARG A 212 -5.96 6.48 -16.63
C ARG A 212 -6.73 6.34 -15.31
N ASP A 213 -6.20 5.54 -14.40
CA ASP A 213 -6.82 5.32 -13.09
C ASP A 213 -6.83 6.59 -12.22
N SER A 214 -5.96 7.56 -12.51
CA SER A 214 -5.92 8.88 -11.89
C SER A 214 -6.75 9.94 -12.63
N GLY A 215 -7.71 9.55 -13.45
CA GLY A 215 -8.54 10.49 -14.23
C GLY A 215 -7.85 11.05 -15.49
N GLY A 216 -6.71 10.49 -15.89
CA GLY A 216 -5.95 10.97 -17.05
C GLY A 216 -6.72 10.96 -18.37
N GLN A 217 -7.82 10.23 -18.46
CA GLN A 217 -8.74 10.32 -19.61
C GLN A 217 -9.42 11.69 -19.74
N LEU A 218 -9.44 12.48 -18.67
CA LEU A 218 -10.00 13.84 -18.66
C LEU A 218 -8.94 14.92 -19.02
N LEU A 219 -7.67 14.53 -19.09
CA LEU A 219 -6.59 15.43 -19.46
C LEU A 219 -6.64 15.82 -20.95
N ALA A 220 -6.14 17.02 -21.26
CA ALA A 220 -5.82 17.34 -22.65
C ALA A 220 -4.74 16.37 -23.16
N ARG A 221 -4.84 15.99 -24.44
CA ARG A 221 -3.90 15.03 -25.04
C ARG A 221 -2.42 15.37 -24.82
N ALA A 222 -2.07 16.65 -24.93
CA ALA A 222 -0.70 17.12 -24.75
C ALA A 222 -0.20 16.93 -23.30
N ASP A 223 -1.09 17.04 -22.30
CA ASP A 223 -0.76 16.84 -20.88
C ASP A 223 -0.58 15.36 -20.57
N TYR A 224 -1.45 14.50 -21.11
CA TYR A 224 -1.30 13.07 -21.04
C TYR A 224 0.03 12.59 -21.67
N GLU A 225 0.32 13.01 -22.91
CA GLU A 225 1.55 12.64 -23.62
C GLU A 225 2.81 13.11 -22.87
N ARG A 226 2.76 14.27 -22.25
CA ARG A 226 3.85 14.82 -21.42
C ARG A 226 4.08 14.00 -20.15
N ALA A 227 3.03 13.70 -19.40
CA ALA A 227 3.10 12.87 -18.20
C ALA A 227 3.61 11.46 -18.54
N PHE A 228 3.03 10.83 -19.55
CA PHE A 228 3.41 9.50 -20.01
C PHE A 228 4.90 9.44 -20.42
N THR A 229 5.33 10.39 -21.24
CA THR A 229 6.72 10.43 -21.75
C THR A 229 7.71 10.68 -20.63
N SER A 230 7.41 11.60 -19.72
CA SER A 230 8.27 11.93 -18.57
C SER A 230 8.44 10.71 -17.65
N TRP A 231 7.34 10.05 -17.30
CA TRP A 231 7.36 8.88 -16.44
C TRP A 231 8.11 7.69 -17.08
N LEU A 232 7.83 7.43 -18.35
CA LEU A 232 8.53 6.37 -19.07
C LEU A 232 10.04 6.66 -19.25
N ALA A 233 10.43 7.93 -19.44
CA ALA A 233 11.83 8.34 -19.49
C ALA A 233 12.54 8.11 -18.15
N ASP A 234 11.84 8.27 -17.04
CA ASP A 234 12.36 7.98 -15.70
C ASP A 234 12.64 6.47 -15.51
N PHE A 235 11.68 5.61 -15.84
CA PHE A 235 11.87 4.16 -15.79
C PHE A 235 13.07 3.71 -16.64
N ARG A 236 13.22 4.27 -17.84
CA ARG A 236 14.40 3.99 -18.69
C ARG A 236 15.71 4.42 -18.03
N ARG A 237 15.73 5.62 -17.42
CA ARG A 237 16.92 6.15 -16.73
C ARG A 237 17.30 5.31 -15.51
N ALA A 238 16.31 4.78 -14.79
CA ALA A 238 16.52 3.88 -13.67
C ALA A 238 16.85 2.44 -14.07
N GLY A 239 16.75 2.09 -15.36
CA GLY A 239 16.98 0.74 -15.83
C GLY A 239 15.85 -0.24 -15.49
N THR A 240 14.61 0.23 -15.35
CA THR A 240 13.44 -0.60 -15.07
C THR A 240 12.99 -1.31 -16.33
N GLY A 241 12.97 -2.64 -16.31
CA GLY A 241 12.52 -3.49 -17.43
C GLY A 241 11.06 -3.89 -17.32
N ALA A 242 10.58 -4.14 -16.10
CA ALA A 242 9.20 -4.49 -15.83
C ALA A 242 8.82 -4.07 -14.41
N ILE A 243 7.52 -4.12 -14.09
CA ILE A 243 6.99 -3.89 -12.75
C ILE A 243 6.19 -5.12 -12.32
N GLY A 244 6.61 -5.74 -11.22
CA GLY A 244 5.86 -6.78 -10.54
C GLY A 244 4.78 -6.18 -9.65
N MET A 245 3.62 -6.81 -9.63
CA MET A 245 2.47 -6.42 -8.79
C MET A 245 1.96 -7.67 -8.07
N GLY A 246 1.75 -7.57 -6.77
CA GLY A 246 1.33 -8.74 -6.05
C GLY A 246 1.13 -8.56 -4.55
N PHE A 247 1.32 -9.64 -3.84
CA PHE A 247 1.11 -9.77 -2.41
C PHE A 247 2.38 -10.27 -1.74
N VAL A 248 2.69 -9.71 -0.58
CA VAL A 248 3.79 -10.16 0.28
C VAL A 248 3.24 -10.49 1.65
N ALA A 249 3.55 -11.71 2.11
CA ALA A 249 3.36 -12.12 3.49
C ALA A 249 4.72 -12.42 4.12
N LEU A 250 4.94 -11.89 5.33
CA LEU A 250 6.09 -12.21 6.17
C LEU A 250 5.61 -12.90 7.43
N ARG A 251 6.39 -13.83 7.95
CA ARG A 251 6.25 -14.39 9.29
C ARG A 251 7.56 -14.15 10.03
N ARG A 252 7.52 -13.53 11.20
CA ARG A 252 8.70 -13.40 12.05
C ARG A 252 9.13 -14.74 12.60
N LEU A 253 10.41 -15.08 12.45
CA LEU A 253 11.00 -16.29 13.02
C LEU A 253 11.19 -16.12 14.52
N ASP A 254 11.08 -17.24 15.23
CA ASP A 254 11.44 -17.33 16.64
C ASP A 254 12.98 -17.26 16.80
N GLU A 255 13.47 -16.75 17.92
CA GLU A 255 14.93 -16.60 18.16
C GLU A 255 15.70 -17.94 18.14
N ALA A 256 15.01 -19.07 18.10
CA ALA A 256 15.57 -20.42 18.14
C ALA A 256 15.57 -21.15 16.77
N GLU A 257 15.05 -20.53 15.72
CA GLU A 257 15.03 -21.04 14.32
C GLU A 257 16.13 -20.30 13.47
#